data_d33edad65969225ff545e78392389dff
#
_entry.id   d33edad65969225ff545e78392389dff
#
_cell.length_a   1.000
_cell.length_b   1.000
_cell.length_c   1.000
_cell.angle_alpha   90.00
_cell.angle_beta   90.00
_cell.angle_gamma   90.00
#
_symmetry.space_group_name_H-M   'P 1'
#
loop_
_entity.id
_entity.type
_entity.pdbx_description
1 polymer ?
#
loop_
_entity_poly.entity_id
_entity_poly.type
_entity_poly.pdbx_seq_one_letter_code
_entity_poly.pdbx_strand_id
1 'polypeptide(L)'
;MSDLRKQFNLNILINNEVGDATFSEDEVRDFASHCLAEENAPDESEVSISFVDSDTIHELNRDYRGIDRPTDVLSFECDGAILEDGAEICVLGDVIICPEVCIRQCENFGNTPAQEMRLMLCHGILHLLGYDHIKDDEAATMERREHEILSYWYGYEIPKIEHTNHSEDASIPNLDDNFVHHSLKELPIPFPKAFSFACQGIAHGIKTQRNFKIHIPIAVLAVLFGVLLKLDVASLSIIVICAFIVLALELVNTAIESIVDLVSPEWSLLAKHAKDCAAGAVLLVSIMSVIVGLLIYIPAIVHLF
;
A
#
# COMPACT_ATOMS: atom_id res chain seq x y z
N MET A 1 -2.45 34.40 -24.56
CA MET A 1 -3.47 33.45 -24.12
C MET A 1 -2.98 32.78 -22.85
N SER A 2 -3.01 33.52 -21.78
CA SER A 2 -2.62 33.11 -20.43
C SER A 2 -3.83 33.39 -19.56
N ASP A 3 -4.78 32.48 -19.50
CA ASP A 3 -5.77 32.47 -18.43
C ASP A 3 -6.67 31.25 -18.62
N LEU A 4 -6.78 30.53 -17.54
CA LEU A 4 -7.65 29.39 -17.25
C LEU A 4 -6.88 28.07 -16.98
N ARG A 5 -5.71 28.10 -16.35
CA ARG A 5 -5.38 26.99 -15.47
C ARG A 5 -6.25 27.16 -14.23
N LYS A 6 -7.38 26.47 -14.21
CA LYS A 6 -8.08 26.20 -12.98
C LYS A 6 -7.01 25.66 -12.03
N GLN A 7 -6.76 26.32 -10.94
CA GLN A 7 -5.79 25.88 -9.95
C GLN A 7 -6.47 24.72 -9.22
N PHE A 8 -6.31 23.51 -9.77
CA PHE A 8 -6.75 22.30 -9.08
C PHE A 8 -5.85 22.13 -7.85
N ASN A 9 -6.45 21.92 -6.71
CA ASN A 9 -5.73 21.60 -5.49
C ASN A 9 -5.48 20.08 -5.50
N LEU A 10 -4.39 19.67 -6.16
CA LEU A 10 -4.02 18.27 -6.33
C LEU A 10 -2.93 17.92 -5.31
N ASN A 11 -3.13 16.84 -4.56
CA ASN A 11 -2.14 16.29 -3.65
C ASN A 11 -1.43 15.11 -4.32
N ILE A 12 -0.19 15.30 -4.75
CA ILE A 12 0.61 14.26 -5.40
C ILE A 12 1.73 13.86 -4.44
N LEU A 13 1.58 12.66 -3.86
CA LEU A 13 2.57 12.04 -2.99
C LEU A 13 3.57 11.27 -3.85
N ILE A 14 4.86 11.51 -3.67
CA ILE A 14 5.92 10.85 -4.45
C ILE A 14 6.84 10.15 -3.48
N ASN A 15 7.09 8.85 -3.73
CA ASN A 15 8.05 8.03 -3.01
C ASN A 15 9.05 7.44 -4.01
N ASN A 16 10.35 7.76 -3.87
CA ASN A 16 11.40 7.27 -4.75
C ASN A 16 12.39 6.39 -3.95
N GLU A 17 12.13 5.09 -3.92
CA GLU A 17 12.94 4.12 -3.17
C GLU A 17 14.23 3.72 -3.89
N VAL A 18 14.27 3.90 -5.22
CA VAL A 18 15.42 3.47 -6.04
C VAL A 18 16.44 4.58 -6.28
N GLY A 19 16.11 5.84 -5.94
CA GLY A 19 17.01 6.98 -6.12
C GLY A 19 17.35 7.26 -7.58
N ASP A 20 16.54 6.78 -8.54
CA ASP A 20 16.73 7.06 -9.97
C ASP A 20 16.48 8.54 -10.26
N ALA A 21 17.47 9.20 -10.88
CA ALA A 21 17.42 10.61 -11.25
C ALA A 21 16.93 10.84 -12.69
N THR A 22 16.56 9.80 -13.42
CA THR A 22 16.09 9.90 -14.81
C THR A 22 14.82 10.76 -14.91
N PHE A 23 14.04 10.79 -13.83
CA PHE A 23 12.79 11.52 -13.72
C PHE A 23 12.75 12.22 -12.35
N SER A 24 12.96 13.53 -12.32
CA SER A 24 12.96 14.27 -11.05
C SER A 24 11.58 14.34 -10.43
N GLU A 25 11.48 14.46 -9.10
CA GLU A 25 10.20 14.57 -8.40
C GLU A 25 9.36 15.75 -8.90
N ASP A 26 9.97 16.88 -9.23
CA ASP A 26 9.27 18.03 -9.78
C ASP A 26 8.67 17.71 -11.15
N GLU A 27 9.40 17.02 -12.03
CA GLU A 27 8.89 16.59 -13.33
C GLU A 27 7.77 15.57 -13.20
N VAL A 28 7.86 14.64 -12.24
CA VAL A 28 6.79 13.67 -11.94
C VAL A 28 5.54 14.41 -11.50
N ARG A 29 5.68 15.35 -10.57
CA ARG A 29 4.58 16.18 -10.05
C ARG A 29 3.91 17.01 -11.13
N ASP A 30 4.72 17.70 -11.94
CA ASP A 30 4.22 18.55 -13.03
C ASP A 30 3.48 17.72 -14.07
N PHE A 31 4.03 16.56 -14.45
CA PHE A 31 3.42 15.70 -15.45
C PHE A 31 2.14 15.00 -14.92
N ALA A 32 2.15 14.50 -13.69
CA ALA A 32 0.96 13.92 -13.06
C ALA A 32 -0.16 14.96 -12.93
N SER A 33 0.18 16.19 -12.51
CA SER A 33 -0.77 17.31 -12.46
C SER A 33 -1.36 17.62 -13.84
N HIS A 34 -0.54 17.54 -14.88
CA HIS A 34 -1.00 17.71 -16.27
C HIS A 34 -1.99 16.61 -16.67
N CYS A 35 -1.69 15.34 -16.43
CA CYS A 35 -2.59 14.23 -16.73
C CYS A 35 -3.94 14.38 -16.03
N LEU A 36 -3.93 14.67 -14.72
CA LEU A 36 -5.14 14.85 -13.91
C LEU A 36 -5.97 16.06 -14.38
N ALA A 37 -5.31 17.15 -14.78
CA ALA A 37 -5.99 18.35 -15.28
C ALA A 37 -6.65 18.11 -16.65
N GLU A 38 -5.99 17.40 -17.58
CA GLU A 38 -6.53 17.05 -18.90
C GLU A 38 -7.75 16.11 -18.80
N GLU A 39 -7.79 15.27 -17.76
CA GLU A 39 -8.93 14.40 -17.47
C GLU A 39 -10.00 15.06 -16.59
N ASN A 40 -9.83 16.33 -16.20
CA ASN A 40 -10.73 17.02 -15.29
C ASN A 40 -10.97 16.25 -13.99
N ALA A 41 -9.91 15.69 -13.41
CA ALA A 41 -9.98 15.02 -12.12
C ALA A 41 -10.66 15.92 -11.08
N PRO A 42 -11.38 15.37 -10.08
CA PRO A 42 -12.02 16.16 -9.03
C PRO A 42 -11.03 17.09 -8.34
N ASP A 43 -11.50 18.28 -7.92
CA ASP A 43 -10.74 19.15 -7.00
C ASP A 43 -10.46 18.37 -5.71
N GLU A 44 -9.33 18.62 -5.04
CA GLU A 44 -8.88 17.91 -3.84
C GLU A 44 -8.58 16.41 -4.10
N SER A 45 -8.17 16.04 -5.34
CA SER A 45 -7.72 14.69 -5.62
C SER A 45 -6.33 14.41 -5.06
N GLU A 46 -6.17 13.20 -4.53
CA GLU A 46 -4.90 12.67 -4.05
C GLU A 46 -4.49 11.45 -4.87
N VAL A 47 -3.22 11.40 -5.29
CA VAL A 47 -2.60 10.25 -5.95
C VAL A 47 -1.22 9.99 -5.35
N SER A 48 -0.91 8.73 -5.11
CA SER A 48 0.41 8.27 -4.68
C SER A 48 1.17 7.69 -5.88
N ILE A 49 2.43 8.09 -6.04
CA ILE A 49 3.32 7.63 -7.11
C ILE A 49 4.60 7.10 -6.47
N SER A 50 4.87 5.81 -6.64
CA SER A 50 6.04 5.16 -6.06
C SER A 50 6.97 4.61 -7.13
N PHE A 51 8.27 4.87 -7.01
CA PHE A 51 9.31 4.25 -7.82
C PHE A 51 10.01 3.18 -7.01
N VAL A 52 9.92 1.93 -7.48
CA VAL A 52 10.42 0.74 -6.78
C VAL A 52 11.38 -0.06 -7.65
N ASP A 53 12.16 -0.94 -7.03
CA ASP A 53 13.04 -1.84 -7.74
C ASP A 53 12.31 -3.03 -8.38
N SER A 54 13.04 -3.79 -9.19
CA SER A 54 12.52 -4.94 -9.94
C SER A 54 12.02 -6.07 -9.04
N ASP A 55 12.64 -6.26 -7.87
CA ASP A 55 12.24 -7.32 -6.93
C ASP A 55 10.93 -6.95 -6.24
N THR A 56 10.80 -5.70 -5.81
CA THR A 56 9.58 -5.18 -5.16
C THR A 56 8.37 -5.26 -6.10
N ILE A 57 8.50 -4.77 -7.34
CA ILE A 57 7.37 -4.80 -8.29
C ILE A 57 7.03 -6.23 -8.72
N HIS A 58 8.04 -7.14 -8.79
CA HIS A 58 7.81 -8.56 -9.03
C HIS A 58 6.96 -9.19 -7.92
N GLU A 59 7.28 -8.93 -6.64
CA GLU A 59 6.48 -9.42 -5.51
C GLU A 59 5.05 -8.90 -5.59
N LEU A 60 4.85 -7.61 -5.85
CA LEU A 60 3.53 -7.02 -6.00
C LEU A 60 2.76 -7.64 -7.18
N ASN A 61 3.38 -7.80 -8.35
CA ASN A 61 2.76 -8.40 -9.52
C ASN A 61 2.34 -9.85 -9.27
N ARG A 62 3.21 -10.63 -8.61
CA ARG A 62 2.89 -12.00 -8.22
C ARG A 62 1.74 -12.05 -7.19
N ASP A 63 1.78 -11.18 -6.19
CA ASP A 63 0.86 -11.25 -5.06
C ASP A 63 -0.53 -10.71 -5.40
N TYR A 64 -0.60 -9.65 -6.22
CA TYR A 64 -1.87 -9.01 -6.58
C TYR A 64 -2.42 -9.48 -7.92
N ARG A 65 -1.59 -9.75 -8.92
CA ARG A 65 -2.03 -10.20 -10.25
C ARG A 65 -1.83 -11.68 -10.53
N GLY A 66 -1.09 -12.40 -9.69
CA GLY A 66 -0.75 -13.82 -9.89
C GLY A 66 0.31 -14.06 -10.97
N ILE A 67 0.99 -13.01 -11.43
CA ILE A 67 1.98 -13.07 -12.51
C ILE A 67 3.38 -13.08 -11.87
N ASP A 68 4.10 -14.17 -12.00
CA ASP A 68 5.41 -14.40 -11.37
C ASP A 68 6.57 -13.82 -12.22
N ARG A 69 6.55 -12.51 -12.44
CA ARG A 69 7.60 -11.73 -13.12
C ARG A 69 7.47 -10.24 -12.79
N PRO A 70 8.55 -9.44 -12.90
CA PRO A 70 8.47 -8.00 -12.78
C PRO A 70 7.64 -7.38 -13.93
N THR A 71 7.04 -6.23 -13.66
CA THR A 71 6.33 -5.39 -14.64
C THR A 71 6.87 -3.96 -14.57
N ASP A 72 6.50 -3.12 -15.51
CA ASP A 72 6.88 -1.71 -15.61
C ASP A 72 6.03 -0.82 -14.69
N VAL A 73 4.73 -1.08 -14.64
CA VAL A 73 3.78 -0.31 -13.83
C VAL A 73 2.69 -1.20 -13.24
N LEU A 74 2.21 -0.81 -12.06
CA LEU A 74 1.01 -1.32 -11.41
C LEU A 74 0.17 -0.14 -10.93
N SER A 75 -1.14 -0.21 -11.12
CA SER A 75 -2.09 0.78 -10.61
C SER A 75 -3.09 0.12 -9.68
N PHE A 76 -3.36 0.78 -8.55
CA PHE A 76 -4.29 0.32 -7.54
C PHE A 76 -5.30 1.43 -7.27
N GLU A 77 -6.52 1.27 -7.79
CA GLU A 77 -7.60 2.22 -7.56
C GLU A 77 -8.05 2.22 -6.09
N CYS A 78 -8.39 3.39 -5.60
CA CYS A 78 -9.00 3.55 -4.29
C CYS A 78 -10.39 4.17 -4.46
N ASP A 79 -11.44 3.41 -4.12
CA ASP A 79 -12.81 3.94 -4.06
C ASP A 79 -13.02 4.68 -2.74
N GLY A 80 -12.64 5.93 -2.63
CA GLY A 80 -12.90 6.61 -1.39
C GLY A 80 -12.74 8.11 -1.40
N ALA A 81 -13.81 8.82 -1.07
CA ALA A 81 -13.70 10.15 -0.50
C ALA A 81 -13.38 10.01 0.99
N ILE A 82 -12.27 10.57 1.43
CA ILE A 82 -11.92 10.68 2.86
C ILE A 82 -12.33 12.07 3.32
N LEU A 83 -13.02 12.15 4.47
CA LEU A 83 -13.32 13.44 5.10
C LEU A 83 -12.16 13.81 6.02
N GLU A 84 -11.38 14.80 5.65
CA GLU A 84 -10.34 15.38 6.48
C GLU A 84 -10.67 16.82 6.78
N ASP A 85 -10.74 17.20 8.06
CA ASP A 85 -11.12 18.55 8.53
C ASP A 85 -12.39 19.14 7.90
N GLY A 86 -13.32 18.28 7.43
CA GLY A 86 -14.57 18.70 6.80
C GLY A 86 -14.47 19.00 5.30
N ALA A 87 -13.31 18.76 4.68
CA ALA A 87 -13.14 18.72 3.22
C ALA A 87 -13.21 17.27 2.73
N GLU A 88 -13.83 17.06 1.58
CA GLU A 88 -13.92 15.75 0.92
C GLU A 88 -12.70 15.62 0.00
N ILE A 89 -11.73 14.75 0.36
CA ILE A 89 -10.56 14.44 -0.46
C ILE A 89 -10.89 13.22 -1.30
N CYS A 90 -10.71 13.31 -2.60
CA CYS A 90 -10.88 12.20 -3.52
C CYS A 90 -9.56 11.45 -3.69
N VAL A 91 -9.36 10.36 -2.93
CA VAL A 91 -8.18 9.50 -3.09
C VAL A 91 -8.36 8.63 -4.34
N LEU A 92 -7.55 8.87 -5.37
CA LEU A 92 -7.60 8.14 -6.63
C LEU A 92 -6.92 6.76 -6.52
N GLY A 93 -5.80 6.69 -5.79
CA GLY A 93 -5.07 5.45 -5.58
C GLY A 93 -3.56 5.57 -5.78
N ASP A 94 -2.91 4.44 -6.05
CA ASP A 94 -1.46 4.31 -6.16
C ASP A 94 -1.02 3.94 -7.58
N VAL A 95 0.02 4.59 -8.09
CA VAL A 95 0.76 4.20 -9.30
C VAL A 95 2.17 3.79 -8.89
N ILE A 96 2.54 2.54 -9.14
CA ILE A 96 3.84 1.98 -8.78
C ILE A 96 4.61 1.69 -10.07
N ILE A 97 5.78 2.31 -10.25
CA ILE A 97 6.58 2.23 -11.46
C ILE A 97 7.93 1.60 -11.13
N CYS A 98 8.40 0.71 -12.00
CA CYS A 98 9.76 0.18 -11.95
C CYS A 98 10.64 0.81 -13.05
N PRO A 99 11.51 1.79 -12.73
CA PRO A 99 12.37 2.45 -13.71
C PRO A 99 13.27 1.48 -14.46
N GLU A 100 13.78 0.44 -13.78
CA GLU A 100 14.65 -0.57 -14.40
C GLU A 100 13.95 -1.29 -15.55
N VAL A 101 12.67 -1.67 -15.38
CA VAL A 101 11.89 -2.32 -16.44
C VAL A 101 11.59 -1.35 -17.57
N CYS A 102 11.16 -0.12 -17.25
CA CYS A 102 10.92 0.94 -18.25
C CYS A 102 12.17 1.22 -19.10
N ILE A 103 13.36 1.36 -18.48
CA ILE A 103 14.63 1.58 -19.19
C ILE A 103 14.96 0.41 -20.10
N ARG A 104 14.75 -0.83 -19.64
CA ARG A 104 15.06 -2.02 -20.43
C ARG A 104 14.19 -2.17 -21.67
N GLN A 105 12.94 -1.73 -21.61
CA GLN A 105 12.00 -1.91 -22.73
C GLN A 105 11.86 -0.67 -23.62
N CYS A 106 12.27 0.51 -23.20
CA CYS A 106 12.13 1.76 -23.98
C CYS A 106 12.77 1.68 -25.36
N GLU A 107 13.90 0.97 -25.52
CA GLU A 107 14.59 0.80 -26.81
C GLU A 107 13.74 0.00 -27.82
N ASN A 108 12.94 -0.96 -27.35
CA ASN A 108 12.09 -1.78 -28.20
C ASN A 108 10.95 -0.97 -28.85
N PHE A 109 10.54 0.12 -28.18
CA PHE A 109 9.46 1.01 -28.63
C PHE A 109 9.98 2.30 -29.25
N GLY A 110 11.31 2.49 -29.33
CA GLY A 110 11.92 3.70 -29.86
C GLY A 110 11.79 4.92 -28.94
N ASN A 111 11.46 4.71 -27.68
CA ASN A 111 11.33 5.74 -26.66
C ASN A 111 12.67 6.00 -25.94
N THR A 112 12.84 7.19 -25.41
CA THR A 112 13.86 7.42 -24.38
C THR A 112 13.34 6.94 -23.01
N PRO A 113 14.21 6.62 -22.03
CA PRO A 113 13.78 6.25 -20.69
C PRO A 113 12.76 7.22 -20.06
N ALA A 114 12.99 8.52 -20.22
CA ALA A 114 12.07 9.54 -19.71
C ALA A 114 10.72 9.57 -20.44
N GLN A 115 10.68 9.23 -21.74
CA GLN A 115 9.43 9.11 -22.48
C GLN A 115 8.65 7.88 -22.05
N GLU A 116 9.33 6.75 -21.87
CA GLU A 116 8.71 5.51 -21.41
C GLU A 116 8.12 5.67 -20.01
N MET A 117 8.87 6.26 -19.07
CA MET A 117 8.35 6.50 -17.72
C MET A 117 7.15 7.46 -17.70
N ARG A 118 7.14 8.50 -18.58
CA ARG A 118 5.94 9.35 -18.71
C ARG A 118 4.76 8.61 -19.28
N LEU A 119 4.98 7.73 -20.26
CA LEU A 119 3.94 6.89 -20.82
C LEU A 119 3.34 5.99 -19.73
N MET A 120 4.18 5.30 -18.96
CA MET A 120 3.73 4.42 -17.86
C MET A 120 3.02 5.19 -16.74
N LEU A 121 3.48 6.39 -16.42
CA LEU A 121 2.81 7.26 -15.44
C LEU A 121 1.44 7.74 -15.96
N CYS A 122 1.34 8.17 -17.23
CA CYS A 122 0.09 8.53 -17.85
C CYS A 122 -0.90 7.35 -17.86
N HIS A 123 -0.43 6.19 -18.31
CA HIS A 123 -1.17 4.93 -18.34
C HIS A 123 -1.73 4.57 -16.95
N GLY A 124 -0.87 4.59 -15.93
CA GLY A 124 -1.27 4.31 -14.55
C GLY A 124 -2.32 5.28 -14.03
N ILE A 125 -2.17 6.58 -14.28
CA ILE A 125 -3.15 7.59 -13.87
C ILE A 125 -4.50 7.41 -14.60
N LEU A 126 -4.49 7.07 -15.89
CA LEU A 126 -5.73 6.80 -16.62
C LEU A 126 -6.48 5.62 -16.03
N HIS A 127 -5.78 4.56 -15.61
CA HIS A 127 -6.40 3.47 -14.88
C HIS A 127 -7.08 3.95 -13.59
N LEU A 128 -6.41 4.76 -12.77
CA LEU A 128 -7.00 5.31 -11.55
C LEU A 128 -8.26 6.18 -11.82
N LEU A 129 -8.41 6.66 -13.05
CA LEU A 129 -9.56 7.45 -13.50
C LEU A 129 -10.63 6.59 -14.20
N GLY A 130 -10.49 5.24 -14.17
CA GLY A 130 -11.47 4.29 -14.66
C GLY A 130 -11.35 3.96 -16.16
N TYR A 131 -10.24 4.30 -16.81
CA TYR A 131 -9.94 3.77 -18.14
C TYR A 131 -9.44 2.33 -18.05
N ASP A 132 -9.85 1.52 -19.01
CA ASP A 132 -9.44 0.11 -19.09
C ASP A 132 -9.13 -0.27 -20.55
N HIS A 133 -8.43 -1.36 -20.75
CA HIS A 133 -8.06 -1.88 -22.07
C HIS A 133 -8.35 -3.39 -22.23
N ILE A 134 -9.27 -3.94 -21.39
CA ILE A 134 -9.70 -5.35 -21.49
C ILE A 134 -10.47 -5.61 -22.79
N LYS A 135 -11.25 -4.63 -23.26
CA LYS A 135 -12.00 -4.73 -24.50
C LYS A 135 -11.37 -3.82 -25.57
N ASP A 136 -11.40 -4.25 -26.82
CA ASP A 136 -10.79 -3.53 -27.96
C ASP A 136 -11.23 -2.06 -28.08
N ASP A 137 -12.50 -1.75 -27.78
CA ASP A 137 -13.05 -0.40 -27.83
C ASP A 137 -12.60 0.46 -26.64
N GLU A 138 -12.47 -0.13 -25.46
CA GLU A 138 -11.92 0.51 -24.27
C GLU A 138 -10.42 0.76 -24.45
N ALA A 139 -9.66 -0.23 -24.93
CA ALA A 139 -8.23 -0.12 -25.25
C ALA A 139 -7.97 1.03 -26.24
N ALA A 140 -8.69 1.07 -27.37
CA ALA A 140 -8.55 2.13 -28.36
C ALA A 140 -8.87 3.52 -27.78
N THR A 141 -9.78 3.59 -26.80
CA THR A 141 -10.11 4.85 -26.13
C THR A 141 -8.99 5.30 -25.21
N MET A 142 -8.43 4.40 -24.43
CA MET A 142 -7.33 4.67 -23.51
C MET A 142 -6.06 5.06 -24.27
N GLU A 143 -5.64 4.29 -25.27
CA GLU A 143 -4.49 4.61 -26.15
C GLU A 143 -4.62 5.98 -26.82
N ARG A 144 -5.81 6.32 -27.28
CA ARG A 144 -6.06 7.65 -27.86
C ARG A 144 -5.86 8.75 -26.81
N ARG A 145 -6.35 8.56 -25.58
CA ARG A 145 -6.19 9.56 -24.51
C ARG A 145 -4.73 9.70 -24.07
N GLU A 146 -4.00 8.60 -23.94
CA GLU A 146 -2.55 8.64 -23.70
C GLU A 146 -1.82 9.46 -24.75
N HIS A 147 -2.11 9.19 -26.02
CA HIS A 147 -1.51 9.90 -27.13
C HIS A 147 -1.86 11.40 -27.12
N GLU A 148 -3.10 11.78 -26.82
CA GLU A 148 -3.55 13.17 -26.73
C GLU A 148 -2.85 13.91 -25.59
N ILE A 149 -2.80 13.33 -24.39
CA ILE A 149 -2.17 13.92 -23.19
C ILE A 149 -0.67 14.11 -23.41
N LEU A 150 0.02 13.07 -23.89
CA LEU A 150 1.45 13.12 -24.16
C LEU A 150 1.78 14.12 -25.31
N SER A 151 1.00 14.14 -26.39
CA SER A 151 1.19 15.09 -27.49
C SER A 151 1.02 16.54 -27.03
N TYR A 152 0.04 16.79 -26.15
CA TYR A 152 -0.15 18.11 -25.59
C TYR A 152 1.01 18.51 -24.66
N TRP A 153 1.51 17.59 -23.84
CA TRP A 153 2.67 17.81 -22.98
C TRP A 153 3.94 18.17 -23.76
N TYR A 154 4.22 17.41 -24.83
CA TYR A 154 5.40 17.65 -25.65
C TYR A 154 5.26 18.84 -26.60
N GLY A 155 4.04 19.34 -26.82
CA GLY A 155 3.76 20.44 -27.76
C GLY A 155 3.87 20.04 -29.23
N TYR A 156 3.91 18.75 -29.55
CA TYR A 156 3.87 18.20 -30.90
C TYR A 156 3.17 16.83 -30.90
N GLU A 157 2.63 16.44 -32.05
CA GLU A 157 2.01 15.12 -32.22
C GLU A 157 3.09 14.04 -32.17
N ILE A 158 3.02 13.17 -31.13
CA ILE A 158 3.93 12.03 -31.05
C ILE A 158 3.51 10.96 -32.06
N PRO A 159 4.47 10.17 -32.61
CA PRO A 159 4.11 9.02 -33.45
C PRO A 159 3.18 8.09 -32.67
N LYS A 160 2.11 7.59 -33.33
CA LYS A 160 1.29 6.55 -32.72
C LYS A 160 2.17 5.36 -32.40
N ILE A 161 2.21 4.97 -31.13
CA ILE A 161 2.84 3.74 -30.70
C ILE A 161 1.83 2.65 -31.09
N GLU A 162 2.05 2.00 -32.23
CA GLU A 162 1.30 0.78 -32.55
C GLU A 162 1.79 -0.29 -31.59
N HIS A 163 0.98 -0.61 -30.59
CA HIS A 163 1.13 -1.86 -29.83
C HIS A 163 0.80 -2.99 -30.79
N THR A 164 1.78 -3.36 -31.62
CA THR A 164 1.62 -4.49 -32.51
C THR A 164 1.49 -5.74 -31.66
N ASN A 165 0.32 -6.40 -31.77
CA ASN A 165 0.12 -7.76 -31.31
C ASN A 165 1.16 -8.69 -31.99
N HIS A 166 2.37 -8.73 -31.44
CA HIS A 166 3.38 -9.70 -31.86
C HIS A 166 3.20 -11.00 -31.10
N SER A 167 2.19 -11.75 -31.53
CA SER A 167 2.17 -13.20 -31.32
C SER A 167 3.09 -13.83 -32.34
N GLU A 168 4.39 -14.00 -32.12
CA GLU A 168 5.19 -15.06 -32.77
C GLU A 168 6.70 -15.00 -32.49
N ASP A 169 7.20 -14.16 -31.60
CA ASP A 169 8.63 -14.26 -31.23
C ASP A 169 8.80 -14.51 -29.73
N ALA A 170 9.13 -15.77 -29.40
CA ALA A 170 9.23 -16.28 -28.03
C ALA A 170 10.43 -15.74 -27.21
N SER A 171 11.07 -14.67 -27.67
CA SER A 171 12.22 -14.04 -27.03
C SER A 171 11.95 -12.66 -26.41
N ILE A 172 10.77 -12.07 -26.68
CA ILE A 172 10.32 -10.84 -26.03
C ILE A 172 9.16 -11.24 -25.11
N PRO A 173 9.24 -10.99 -23.79
CA PRO A 173 8.08 -11.23 -22.93
C PRO A 173 6.93 -10.39 -23.46
N ASN A 174 5.86 -11.05 -23.93
CA ASN A 174 4.63 -10.36 -24.29
C ASN A 174 4.27 -9.39 -23.18
N LEU A 175 4.06 -8.12 -23.54
CA LEU A 175 3.16 -7.26 -22.81
C LEU A 175 1.82 -7.97 -22.89
N ASP A 176 1.51 -8.79 -21.87
CA ASP A 176 0.26 -9.55 -21.88
C ASP A 176 -0.89 -8.59 -21.84
N ASP A 177 -1.81 -8.78 -22.81
CA ASP A 177 -3.15 -8.18 -22.93
C ASP A 177 -4.05 -8.43 -21.69
N ASN A 178 -3.48 -8.84 -20.58
CA ASN A 178 -4.13 -9.07 -19.31
C ASN A 178 -3.73 -8.02 -18.27
N PHE A 179 -3.84 -6.74 -18.64
CA PHE A 179 -3.98 -5.68 -17.66
C PHE A 179 -5.38 -5.84 -17.03
N VAL A 180 -5.51 -6.82 -16.16
CA VAL A 180 -6.77 -7.00 -15.43
C VAL A 180 -6.81 -5.94 -14.35
N HIS A 181 -7.71 -4.99 -14.53
CA HIS A 181 -8.17 -4.10 -13.48
C HIS A 181 -8.64 -4.95 -12.30
N HIS A 182 -7.80 -5.03 -11.28
CA HIS A 182 -8.24 -5.51 -10.00
C HIS A 182 -8.41 -4.30 -9.09
N SER A 183 -9.60 -3.71 -9.11
CA SER A 183 -10.08 -2.95 -7.98
C SER A 183 -9.82 -3.80 -6.73
N LEU A 184 -9.15 -3.25 -5.72
CA LEU A 184 -8.92 -3.93 -4.44
C LEU A 184 -10.20 -4.47 -3.80
N LYS A 185 -11.39 -4.05 -4.29
CA LYS A 185 -12.72 -4.51 -3.88
C LYS A 185 -13.13 -5.87 -4.46
N GLU A 186 -12.56 -6.34 -5.56
CA GLU A 186 -13.13 -7.47 -6.31
C GLU A 186 -12.34 -8.77 -6.24
N LEU A 187 -11.12 -8.77 -5.71
CA LEU A 187 -10.42 -10.01 -5.43
C LEU A 187 -10.67 -10.44 -3.98
N PRO A 188 -11.49 -11.47 -3.75
CA PRO A 188 -11.41 -12.16 -2.48
C PRO A 188 -10.00 -12.76 -2.41
N ILE A 189 -9.13 -12.13 -1.62
CA ILE A 189 -7.80 -12.68 -1.30
C ILE A 189 -8.05 -14.13 -0.89
N PRO A 190 -7.52 -15.15 -1.60
CA PRO A 190 -7.76 -16.53 -1.24
C PRO A 190 -7.38 -16.75 0.22
N PHE A 191 -8.23 -17.41 0.99
CA PHE A 191 -8.03 -17.62 2.42
C PHE A 191 -6.60 -18.02 2.82
N PRO A 192 -5.87 -18.88 2.05
CA PRO A 192 -4.48 -19.19 2.33
C PRO A 192 -3.53 -17.99 2.22
N LYS A 193 -3.75 -17.08 1.27
CA LYS A 193 -2.95 -15.86 1.11
C LYS A 193 -3.23 -14.86 2.23
N ALA A 194 -4.51 -14.62 2.55
CA ALA A 194 -4.89 -13.74 3.68
C ALA A 194 -4.29 -14.25 5.01
N PHE A 195 -4.29 -15.57 5.21
CA PHE A 195 -3.65 -16.18 6.37
C PHE A 195 -2.12 -15.97 6.36
N SER A 196 -1.48 -16.10 5.20
CA SER A 196 -0.04 -15.82 5.04
C SER A 196 0.30 -14.38 5.40
N PHE A 197 -0.46 -13.41 4.92
CA PHE A 197 -0.26 -11.98 5.25
C PHE A 197 -0.44 -11.71 6.75
N ALA A 198 -1.44 -12.31 7.38
CA ALA A 198 -1.60 -12.21 8.82
C ALA A 198 -0.40 -12.78 9.59
N CYS A 199 0.14 -13.92 9.16
CA CYS A 199 1.35 -14.51 9.75
C CYS A 199 2.57 -13.60 9.55
N GLN A 200 2.71 -12.97 8.39
CA GLN A 200 3.80 -12.02 8.12
C GLN A 200 3.70 -10.79 9.04
N GLY A 201 2.49 -10.22 9.21
CA GLY A 201 2.25 -9.12 10.14
C GLY A 201 2.63 -9.47 11.59
N ILE A 202 2.25 -10.66 12.06
CA ILE A 202 2.65 -11.14 13.39
C ILE A 202 4.18 -11.29 13.47
N ALA A 203 4.81 -11.89 12.45
CA ALA A 203 6.26 -12.07 12.42
C ALA A 203 7.01 -10.74 12.39
N HIS A 204 6.49 -9.74 11.67
CA HIS A 204 7.02 -8.38 11.64
C HIS A 204 6.95 -7.74 13.04
N GLY A 205 5.79 -7.76 13.70
CA GLY A 205 5.62 -7.24 15.05
C GLY A 205 6.60 -7.88 16.06
N ILE A 206 6.77 -9.20 16.01
CA ILE A 206 7.72 -9.92 16.88
C ILE A 206 9.16 -9.49 16.63
N LYS A 207 9.55 -9.25 15.38
CA LYS A 207 10.93 -8.86 15.00
C LYS A 207 11.23 -7.42 15.36
N THR A 208 10.33 -6.49 15.08
CA THR A 208 10.55 -5.05 15.17
C THR A 208 10.23 -4.49 16.57
N GLN A 209 9.17 -4.97 17.21
CA GLN A 209 8.70 -4.37 18.47
C GLN A 209 9.36 -4.95 19.71
N ARG A 210 9.92 -4.04 20.51
CA ARG A 210 10.57 -4.40 21.80
C ARG A 210 9.57 -5.01 22.79
N ASN A 211 8.35 -4.53 22.82
CA ASN A 211 7.32 -4.94 23.76
C ASN A 211 6.89 -6.40 23.54
N PHE A 212 6.84 -6.89 22.30
CA PHE A 212 6.59 -8.31 22.01
C PHE A 212 7.61 -9.22 22.68
N LYS A 213 8.89 -8.81 22.69
CA LYS A 213 9.97 -9.58 23.32
C LYS A 213 9.81 -9.68 24.85
N ILE A 214 8.99 -8.83 25.45
CA ILE A 214 8.66 -8.83 26.89
C ILE A 214 7.34 -9.56 27.13
N HIS A 215 6.29 -9.24 26.37
CA HIS A 215 4.95 -9.78 26.59
C HIS A 215 4.84 -11.27 26.31
N ILE A 216 5.50 -11.80 25.27
CA ILE A 216 5.47 -13.23 24.94
C ILE A 216 6.06 -14.09 26.08
N PRO A 217 7.28 -13.85 26.58
CA PRO A 217 7.79 -14.62 27.71
C PRO A 217 6.93 -14.53 28.96
N ILE A 218 6.39 -13.35 29.29
CA ILE A 218 5.48 -13.18 30.43
C ILE A 218 4.22 -14.00 30.26
N ALA A 219 3.59 -13.98 29.06
CA ALA A 219 2.41 -14.77 28.75
C ALA A 219 2.68 -16.28 28.91
N VAL A 220 3.79 -16.77 28.35
CA VAL A 220 4.20 -18.16 28.48
C VAL A 220 4.41 -18.55 29.94
N LEU A 221 5.13 -17.73 30.70
CA LEU A 221 5.36 -17.98 32.15
C LEU A 221 4.06 -17.97 32.93
N ALA A 222 3.13 -17.06 32.66
CA ALA A 222 1.82 -17.04 33.30
C ALA A 222 1.07 -18.35 33.06
N VAL A 223 0.96 -18.79 31.82
CA VAL A 223 0.28 -20.05 31.49
C VAL A 223 0.94 -21.25 32.16
N LEU A 224 2.28 -21.35 32.09
CA LEU A 224 3.04 -22.44 32.73
C LEU A 224 2.85 -22.46 34.26
N PHE A 225 2.80 -21.31 34.88
CA PHE A 225 2.56 -21.18 36.30
C PHE A 225 1.13 -21.60 36.66
N GLY A 226 0.14 -21.26 35.85
CA GLY A 226 -1.24 -21.72 36.01
C GLY A 226 -1.36 -23.24 35.91
N VAL A 227 -0.67 -23.87 34.97
CA VAL A 227 -0.64 -25.33 34.81
C VAL A 227 0.04 -25.97 36.06
N LEU A 228 1.14 -25.39 36.54
CA LEU A 228 1.86 -25.88 37.74
C LEU A 228 0.99 -25.85 38.98
N LEU A 229 0.19 -24.80 39.16
CA LEU A 229 -0.75 -24.65 40.26
C LEU A 229 -2.05 -25.49 40.05
N LYS A 230 -2.16 -26.23 38.95
CA LYS A 230 -3.33 -27.05 38.58
C LYS A 230 -4.64 -26.24 38.59
N LEU A 231 -4.58 -25.01 38.05
CA LEU A 231 -5.77 -24.19 37.90
C LEU A 231 -6.85 -24.94 37.09
N ASP A 232 -8.10 -24.67 37.38
CA ASP A 232 -9.20 -25.18 36.57
C ASP A 232 -9.18 -24.59 35.15
N VAL A 233 -9.87 -25.27 34.23
CA VAL A 233 -9.87 -24.91 32.80
C VAL A 233 -10.40 -23.50 32.58
N ALA A 234 -11.39 -23.05 33.35
CA ALA A 234 -11.99 -21.72 33.18
C ALA A 234 -10.96 -20.63 33.56
N SER A 235 -10.31 -20.77 34.72
CA SER A 235 -9.24 -19.84 35.17
C SER A 235 -8.07 -19.79 34.20
N LEU A 236 -7.61 -20.95 33.72
CA LEU A 236 -6.53 -21.02 32.73
C LEU A 236 -6.92 -20.37 31.39
N SER A 237 -8.17 -20.59 30.95
CA SER A 237 -8.69 -19.95 29.73
C SER A 237 -8.72 -18.42 29.82
N ILE A 238 -9.09 -17.87 30.99
CA ILE A 238 -9.08 -16.42 31.22
C ILE A 238 -7.65 -15.86 31.12
N ILE A 239 -6.65 -16.54 31.68
CA ILE A 239 -5.25 -16.13 31.59
C ILE A 239 -4.78 -16.12 30.12
N VAL A 240 -5.11 -17.16 29.34
CA VAL A 240 -4.78 -17.26 27.94
C VAL A 240 -5.45 -16.13 27.14
N ILE A 241 -6.74 -15.86 27.37
CA ILE A 241 -7.47 -14.76 26.73
C ILE A 241 -6.80 -13.41 27.03
N CYS A 242 -6.47 -13.13 28.29
CA CYS A 242 -5.78 -11.91 28.68
C CYS A 242 -4.44 -11.75 27.94
N ALA A 243 -3.65 -12.83 27.84
CA ALA A 243 -2.39 -12.82 27.12
C ALA A 243 -2.56 -12.50 25.62
N PHE A 244 -3.52 -13.14 24.96
CA PHE A 244 -3.80 -12.89 23.54
C PHE A 244 -4.33 -11.49 23.28
N ILE A 245 -5.16 -10.93 24.16
CA ILE A 245 -5.68 -9.55 23.99
C ILE A 245 -4.51 -8.54 24.10
N VAL A 246 -3.57 -8.71 25.03
CA VAL A 246 -2.40 -7.85 25.13
C VAL A 246 -1.57 -7.91 23.84
N LEU A 247 -1.29 -9.11 23.31
CA LEU A 247 -0.52 -9.28 22.10
C LEU A 247 -1.24 -8.73 20.86
N ALA A 248 -2.56 -8.88 20.77
CA ALA A 248 -3.36 -8.35 19.68
C ALA A 248 -3.36 -6.81 19.68
N LEU A 249 -3.51 -6.17 20.85
CA LEU A 249 -3.44 -4.72 20.96
C LEU A 249 -2.03 -4.17 20.69
N GLU A 250 -0.99 -4.93 20.98
CA GLU A 250 0.38 -4.57 20.61
C GLU A 250 0.57 -4.55 19.09
N LEU A 251 -0.05 -5.51 18.35
CA LEU A 251 -0.07 -5.47 16.87
C LEU A 251 -0.81 -4.25 16.34
N VAL A 252 -1.97 -3.92 16.92
CA VAL A 252 -2.74 -2.73 16.53
C VAL A 252 -1.94 -1.46 16.83
N ASN A 253 -1.28 -1.37 17.97
CA ASN A 253 -0.38 -0.26 18.29
C ASN A 253 0.73 -0.11 17.24
N THR A 254 1.36 -1.23 16.86
CA THR A 254 2.41 -1.24 15.82
C THR A 254 1.88 -0.73 14.47
N ALA A 255 0.67 -1.14 14.09
CA ALA A 255 0.05 -0.67 12.86
C ALA A 255 -0.24 0.84 12.90
N ILE A 256 -0.79 1.34 14.03
CA ILE A 256 -1.04 2.79 14.22
C ILE A 256 0.26 3.58 14.19
N GLU A 257 1.33 3.11 14.86
CA GLU A 257 2.65 3.76 14.81
C GLU A 257 3.16 3.84 13.37
N SER A 258 3.05 2.76 12.61
CA SER A 258 3.50 2.71 11.21
C SER A 258 2.71 3.66 10.31
N ILE A 259 1.38 3.72 10.47
CA ILE A 259 0.52 4.65 9.72
C ILE A 259 0.86 6.10 10.07
N VAL A 260 1.01 6.40 11.36
CA VAL A 260 1.35 7.77 11.80
C VAL A 260 2.72 8.20 11.28
N ASP A 261 3.72 7.28 11.26
CA ASP A 261 5.04 7.59 10.73
C ASP A 261 5.04 7.77 9.21
N LEU A 262 4.15 7.08 8.49
CA LEU A 262 3.97 7.23 7.05
C LEU A 262 3.31 8.57 6.71
N VAL A 263 2.24 8.93 7.43
CA VAL A 263 1.43 10.13 7.10
C VAL A 263 2.05 11.41 7.65
N SER A 264 2.77 11.32 8.79
CA SER A 264 3.36 12.49 9.46
C SER A 264 4.83 12.23 9.79
N PRO A 265 5.74 12.28 8.79
CA PRO A 265 7.19 12.09 9.02
C PRO A 265 7.79 13.22 9.85
N GLU A 266 7.18 14.40 9.86
CA GLU A 266 7.57 15.53 10.72
C GLU A 266 6.86 15.47 12.07
N TRP A 267 7.46 16.14 13.08
CA TRP A 267 6.88 16.17 14.41
C TRP A 267 5.54 16.94 14.41
N SER A 268 4.49 16.27 14.83
CA SER A 268 3.14 16.83 14.99
C SER A 268 2.59 16.45 16.36
N LEU A 269 1.90 17.42 17.01
CA LEU A 269 1.27 17.17 18.31
C LEU A 269 0.14 16.15 18.18
N LEU A 270 -0.60 16.16 17.07
CA LEU A 270 -1.69 15.21 16.79
C LEU A 270 -1.14 13.81 16.58
N ALA A 271 -0.08 13.66 15.77
CA ALA A 271 0.63 12.39 15.56
C ALA A 271 1.14 11.80 16.87
N LYS A 272 1.72 12.64 17.75
CA LYS A 272 2.13 12.22 19.08
C LYS A 272 0.93 11.72 19.91
N HIS A 273 -0.20 12.45 19.93
CA HIS A 273 -1.39 12.04 20.67
C HIS A 273 -1.95 10.70 20.17
N ALA A 274 -1.96 10.48 18.85
CA ALA A 274 -2.41 9.21 18.27
C ALA A 274 -1.57 8.03 18.75
N LYS A 275 -0.23 8.15 18.73
CA LYS A 275 0.70 7.15 19.25
C LYS A 275 0.55 6.94 20.76
N ASP A 276 0.43 8.02 21.53
CA ASP A 276 0.25 7.95 22.98
C ASP A 276 -1.09 7.24 23.34
N CYS A 277 -2.16 7.47 22.61
CA CYS A 277 -3.45 6.79 22.80
C CYS A 277 -3.35 5.29 22.48
N ALA A 278 -2.69 4.92 21.40
CA ALA A 278 -2.51 3.53 21.00
C ALA A 278 -1.67 2.77 22.05
N ALA A 279 -0.55 3.34 22.49
CA ALA A 279 0.27 2.80 23.57
C ALA A 279 -0.51 2.74 24.90
N GLY A 280 -1.34 3.75 25.19
CA GLY A 280 -2.22 3.79 26.35
C GLY A 280 -3.23 2.64 26.41
N ALA A 281 -3.77 2.23 25.26
CA ALA A 281 -4.68 1.09 25.18
C ALA A 281 -3.99 -0.23 25.58
N VAL A 282 -2.75 -0.44 25.10
CA VAL A 282 -1.93 -1.60 25.50
C VAL A 282 -1.65 -1.59 27.01
N LEU A 283 -1.31 -0.41 27.56
CA LEU A 283 -1.04 -0.26 28.99
C LEU A 283 -2.27 -0.60 29.84
N LEU A 284 -3.46 -0.09 29.47
CA LEU A 284 -4.70 -0.37 30.19
C LEU A 284 -5.03 -1.87 30.25
N VAL A 285 -4.89 -2.56 29.14
CA VAL A 285 -5.18 -4.01 29.07
C VAL A 285 -4.09 -4.81 29.80
N SER A 286 -2.85 -4.35 29.77
CA SER A 286 -1.78 -4.97 30.55
C SER A 286 -2.04 -4.86 32.07
N ILE A 287 -2.49 -3.70 32.56
CA ILE A 287 -2.91 -3.51 33.96
C ILE A 287 -4.09 -4.42 34.29
N MET A 288 -5.11 -4.48 33.44
CA MET A 288 -6.25 -5.37 33.60
C MET A 288 -5.80 -6.83 33.72
N SER A 289 -4.89 -7.27 32.84
CA SER A 289 -4.36 -8.64 32.84
C SER A 289 -3.61 -8.99 34.13
N VAL A 290 -2.86 -8.04 34.69
CA VAL A 290 -2.21 -8.20 36.00
C VAL A 290 -3.24 -8.35 37.11
N ILE A 291 -4.26 -7.50 37.16
CA ILE A 291 -5.33 -7.58 38.16
C ILE A 291 -6.04 -8.93 38.09
N VAL A 292 -6.44 -9.37 36.91
CA VAL A 292 -7.08 -10.66 36.69
C VAL A 292 -6.17 -11.81 37.13
N GLY A 293 -4.87 -11.73 36.78
CA GLY A 293 -3.89 -12.71 37.21
C GLY A 293 -3.80 -12.79 38.73
N LEU A 294 -3.72 -11.65 39.44
CA LEU A 294 -3.70 -11.62 40.90
C LEU A 294 -4.97 -12.25 41.52
N LEU A 295 -6.14 -11.94 40.98
CA LEU A 295 -7.41 -12.50 41.46
C LEU A 295 -7.48 -14.03 41.29
N ILE A 296 -6.82 -14.60 40.29
CA ILE A 296 -6.77 -16.04 40.03
C ILE A 296 -5.65 -16.71 40.85
N TYR A 297 -4.43 -16.17 40.85
CA TYR A 297 -3.29 -16.82 41.43
C TYR A 297 -3.25 -16.73 42.96
N ILE A 298 -3.67 -15.60 43.56
CA ILE A 298 -3.62 -15.45 45.01
C ILE A 298 -4.46 -16.51 45.72
N PRO A 299 -5.74 -16.73 45.37
CA PRO A 299 -6.51 -17.80 46.00
C PRO A 299 -5.96 -19.20 45.74
N ALA A 300 -5.46 -19.46 44.53
CA ALA A 300 -4.87 -20.76 44.18
C ALA A 300 -3.62 -21.06 45.01
N ILE A 301 -2.79 -20.06 45.27
CA ILE A 301 -1.59 -20.20 46.14
C ILE A 301 -1.99 -20.41 47.60
N VAL A 302 -2.97 -19.63 48.10
CA VAL A 302 -3.46 -19.76 49.50
C VAL A 302 -4.06 -21.13 49.76
N HIS A 303 -4.73 -21.73 48.78
CA HIS A 303 -5.30 -23.09 48.91
C HIS A 303 -4.23 -24.19 48.85
N LEU A 304 -2.99 -23.89 48.54
CA LEU A 304 -1.88 -24.86 48.50
C LEU A 304 -1.21 -25.05 49.84
N PHE A 305 -1.41 -24.07 50.74
CA PHE A 305 -0.89 -24.04 52.11
C PHE A 305 -2.04 -24.18 53.13
#